data_2fb3162460d5b40f5d73bcf084d28bb3
#
_entry.id   2fb3162460d5b40f5d73bcf084d28bb3
#
_cell.length_a   1.000
_cell.length_b   1.000
_cell.length_c   1.000
_cell.angle_alpha   90.00
_cell.angle_beta   90.00
_cell.angle_gamma   90.00
#
_symmetry.space_group_name_H-M   'P 1'
#
loop_
_entity.id
_entity.type
_entity.pdbx_description
1 polymer ?
#
loop_
_entity_poly.entity_id
_entity_poly.type
_entity_poly.pdbx_seq_one_letter_code
_entity_poly.pdbx_strand_id
1 'polypeptide(L)'
;DTIFLDTLFTTIGSATYNLRIYNHSNENVRIGSMQLGQGKDSKFRLNVDGIHGQSFENIELLAKDSMYVFIETTVNIKDYAANSTEYLYNDQLVVDDQSIELVTLIKDAVFLYPNRDSEGVKEVLPIGTDDEGNVIGIEGFYLEDDELIFTNELPYVIYGYAGVPFEKTATFEAGARVYFHDNSGLIAAQSSSVHVLGELSTDSELLENEVIFEGDRLEPFFENIPGQWGAIWLTAGSTNHIFRHATIKNATVGILMDYNDESDEPTLVLEQTQIHNSSFVGLWAKTAHVRASNSVFGNAGNASFYGNIGGDYEFTHCTFSNYWNRSFRSTPAVLLNDFVPISETENYVKPLQKALFANCLIDGNQNIEFLVEQRGEVALKFSLDHTAIRFAPSDQSIYEDPYYDFTDTTLYEKLFRNKKSAVNNPNDNDFRITQDSEVIGLGKPVYASEIPTDILGVNRLESVDLGAYQHIIIEED
;
A
#
# COMPACT_ATOMS: atom_id res chain seq x y z
N ASP A 1 -34.96 -8.42 8.07
CA ASP A 1 -33.81 -7.96 7.25
C ASP A 1 -32.71 -7.49 8.17
N THR A 2 -31.44 -7.65 7.73
CA THR A 2 -30.27 -7.24 8.49
C THR A 2 -29.43 -6.28 7.63
N ILE A 3 -29.00 -5.18 8.22
CA ILE A 3 -28.04 -4.24 7.62
C ILE A 3 -26.72 -4.41 8.36
N PHE A 4 -25.69 -4.82 7.63
CA PHE A 4 -24.32 -4.82 8.12
C PHE A 4 -23.70 -3.46 7.80
N LEU A 5 -23.41 -2.71 8.86
CA LEU A 5 -22.55 -1.54 8.77
C LEU A 5 -21.09 -2.02 8.78
N ASP A 6 -20.20 -1.18 8.32
CA ASP A 6 -18.80 -1.55 8.17
C ASP A 6 -18.14 -1.92 9.52
N THR A 7 -16.96 -2.56 9.43
CA THR A 7 -16.09 -2.80 10.58
C THR A 7 -15.45 -1.48 11.03
N LEU A 8 -15.33 -1.28 12.34
CA LEU A 8 -14.79 -0.04 12.93
C LEU A 8 -13.73 -0.35 13.97
N PHE A 9 -12.77 0.54 14.10
CA PHE A 9 -11.95 0.57 15.32
C PHE A 9 -12.72 1.15 16.50
N THR A 10 -12.44 0.62 17.70
CA THR A 10 -13.04 1.10 18.95
C THR A 10 -12.86 2.62 19.11
N THR A 11 -13.87 3.30 19.64
CA THR A 11 -13.92 4.75 19.88
C THR A 11 -13.87 5.65 18.62
N ILE A 12 -13.69 5.08 17.44
CA ILE A 12 -13.75 5.82 16.18
C ILE A 12 -15.18 5.87 15.67
N GLY A 13 -15.57 7.01 15.10
CA GLY A 13 -16.89 7.17 14.46
C GLY A 13 -16.94 6.47 13.10
N SER A 14 -18.08 5.79 12.82
CA SER A 14 -18.29 5.17 11.52
C SER A 14 -18.35 6.18 10.37
N ALA A 15 -18.16 5.70 9.15
CA ALA A 15 -18.74 6.37 7.99
C ALA A 15 -20.27 6.46 8.12
N THR A 16 -20.86 7.40 7.38
CA THR A 16 -22.32 7.53 7.34
C THR A 16 -22.90 6.50 6.38
N TYR A 17 -23.63 5.52 6.93
CA TYR A 17 -24.40 4.59 6.12
C TYR A 17 -25.73 5.21 5.72
N ASN A 18 -26.15 5.04 4.47
CA ASN A 18 -27.43 5.53 4.00
C ASN A 18 -28.42 4.40 3.66
N LEU A 19 -29.52 4.38 4.38
CA LEU A 19 -30.69 3.58 4.10
C LEU A 19 -31.72 4.44 3.36
N ARG A 20 -32.34 3.90 2.32
CA ARG A 20 -33.43 4.58 1.61
C ARG A 20 -34.75 3.88 1.80
N ILE A 21 -35.76 4.61 2.25
CA ILE A 21 -37.16 4.13 2.41
C ILE A 21 -37.95 4.67 1.24
N TYR A 22 -38.69 3.77 0.54
CA TYR A 22 -39.47 4.08 -0.66
C TYR A 22 -40.96 3.95 -0.38
N ASN A 23 -41.75 4.92 -0.81
CA ASN A 23 -43.18 4.80 -0.93
C ASN A 23 -43.59 4.41 -2.37
N HIS A 24 -43.88 3.14 -2.58
CA HIS A 24 -44.27 2.65 -3.91
C HIS A 24 -45.78 2.87 -4.22
N SER A 25 -46.58 3.39 -3.28
CA SER A 25 -47.98 3.67 -3.46
C SER A 25 -48.24 4.96 -4.24
N ASN A 26 -49.51 5.15 -4.71
CA ASN A 26 -49.92 6.40 -5.35
C ASN A 26 -50.47 7.44 -4.35
N GLU A 27 -50.37 7.16 -3.05
CA GLU A 27 -50.86 8.00 -1.96
C GLU A 27 -49.71 8.32 -1.00
N ASN A 28 -49.81 9.45 -0.30
CA ASN A 28 -48.85 9.78 0.75
C ASN A 28 -49.02 8.75 1.90
N VAL A 29 -47.90 8.31 2.42
CA VAL A 29 -47.79 7.41 3.58
C VAL A 29 -47.28 8.17 4.76
N ARG A 30 -47.84 7.90 5.95
CA ARG A 30 -47.34 8.43 7.21
C ARG A 30 -46.76 7.28 8.01
N ILE A 31 -45.45 7.35 8.30
CA ILE A 31 -44.78 6.49 9.26
C ILE A 31 -45.07 7.03 10.64
N GLY A 32 -45.74 6.25 11.46
CA GLY A 32 -46.18 6.65 12.80
C GLY A 32 -45.01 6.86 13.75
N SER A 33 -44.08 5.92 13.72
CA SER A 33 -42.86 5.95 14.54
C SER A 33 -41.64 5.35 13.82
N MET A 34 -40.45 5.93 14.07
CA MET A 34 -39.18 5.36 13.70
C MET A 34 -38.20 5.56 14.85
N GLN A 35 -37.61 4.48 15.38
CA GLN A 35 -36.74 4.56 16.54
C GLN A 35 -35.71 3.43 16.58
N LEU A 36 -34.64 3.64 17.35
CA LEU A 36 -33.71 2.59 17.69
C LEU A 36 -34.27 1.70 18.82
N GLY A 37 -34.04 0.38 18.73
CA GLY A 37 -34.58 -0.59 19.66
C GLY A 37 -34.10 -0.39 21.10
N GLN A 38 -32.81 -0.04 21.29
CA GLN A 38 -32.26 0.28 22.60
C GLN A 38 -32.53 1.75 23.01
N GLY A 39 -33.22 2.52 22.19
CA GLY A 39 -33.60 3.90 22.48
C GLY A 39 -32.35 4.78 22.75
N LYS A 40 -32.35 5.45 23.92
CA LYS A 40 -31.27 6.36 24.29
C LYS A 40 -29.92 5.67 24.62
N ASP A 41 -29.94 4.38 24.88
CA ASP A 41 -28.74 3.60 25.19
C ASP A 41 -28.04 3.09 23.93
N SER A 42 -28.71 3.20 22.77
CA SER A 42 -28.13 2.85 21.47
C SER A 42 -26.88 3.66 21.17
N LYS A 43 -25.85 3.00 20.64
CA LYS A 43 -24.65 3.65 20.11
C LYS A 43 -24.83 4.07 18.66
N PHE A 44 -25.89 3.61 17.99
CA PHE A 44 -26.29 4.14 16.69
C PHE A 44 -26.92 5.54 16.86
N ARG A 45 -26.74 6.36 15.86
CA ARG A 45 -27.34 7.68 15.71
C ARG A 45 -28.01 7.75 14.35
N LEU A 46 -29.20 8.33 14.31
CA LEU A 46 -29.96 8.49 13.08
C LEU A 46 -30.03 9.96 12.68
N ASN A 47 -30.05 10.21 11.39
CA ASN A 47 -30.48 11.45 10.80
C ASN A 47 -31.58 11.11 9.77
N VAL A 48 -32.80 11.53 10.05
CA VAL A 48 -33.97 11.25 9.24
C VAL A 48 -34.44 12.55 8.62
N ASP A 49 -34.37 12.66 7.29
CA ASP A 49 -34.76 13.87 6.54
C ASP A 49 -34.10 15.18 7.10
N GLY A 50 -32.80 15.09 7.45
CA GLY A 50 -32.03 16.21 8.00
C GLY A 50 -32.19 16.45 9.50
N ILE A 51 -33.02 15.67 10.20
CA ILE A 51 -33.24 15.78 11.64
C ILE A 51 -32.44 14.70 12.37
N HIS A 52 -31.55 15.09 13.28
CA HIS A 52 -30.79 14.15 14.13
C HIS A 52 -31.64 13.66 15.30
N GLY A 53 -31.55 12.37 15.61
CA GLY A 53 -32.27 11.80 16.75
C GLY A 53 -32.10 10.29 16.85
N GLN A 54 -32.82 9.70 17.84
CA GLN A 54 -32.93 8.25 18.04
C GLN A 54 -34.36 7.78 18.00
N SER A 55 -35.32 8.75 17.93
CA SER A 55 -36.77 8.49 17.84
C SER A 55 -37.45 9.63 17.09
N PHE A 56 -38.32 9.31 16.17
CA PHE A 56 -39.06 10.20 15.30
C PHE A 56 -40.51 9.77 15.22
N GLU A 57 -41.40 10.73 15.10
CA GLU A 57 -42.86 10.46 15.02
C GLU A 57 -43.49 11.23 13.84
N ASN A 58 -44.56 10.65 13.28
CA ASN A 58 -45.39 11.29 12.26
C ASN A 58 -44.62 11.75 11.01
N ILE A 59 -43.70 10.92 10.49
CA ILE A 59 -42.91 11.23 9.31
C ILE A 59 -43.79 11.02 8.05
N GLU A 60 -43.93 12.08 7.23
CA GLU A 60 -44.66 12.00 5.98
C GLU A 60 -43.74 11.61 4.82
N LEU A 61 -44.14 10.63 4.01
CA LEU A 61 -43.46 10.21 2.79
C LEU A 61 -44.44 10.32 1.62
N LEU A 62 -44.15 11.22 0.67
CA LEU A 62 -45.04 11.51 -0.44
C LEU A 62 -45.22 10.33 -1.38
N ALA A 63 -46.32 10.34 -2.15
CA ALA A 63 -46.59 9.32 -3.15
C ALA A 63 -45.43 9.18 -4.16
N LYS A 64 -44.99 7.94 -4.41
CA LYS A 64 -43.88 7.63 -5.34
C LYS A 64 -42.53 8.27 -4.98
N ASP A 65 -42.35 8.73 -3.76
CA ASP A 65 -41.14 9.38 -3.27
C ASP A 65 -40.33 8.45 -2.36
N SER A 66 -39.13 8.92 -1.96
CA SER A 66 -38.24 8.22 -1.05
C SER A 66 -37.57 9.19 -0.09
N MET A 67 -37.18 8.72 1.09
CA MET A 67 -36.40 9.48 2.06
C MET A 67 -35.14 8.74 2.44
N TYR A 68 -34.11 9.46 2.84
CA TYR A 68 -32.89 8.92 3.38
C TYR A 68 -32.92 8.87 4.90
N VAL A 69 -32.44 7.76 5.42
CA VAL A 69 -32.09 7.60 6.83
C VAL A 69 -30.58 7.38 6.90
N PHE A 70 -29.86 8.32 7.45
CA PHE A 70 -28.42 8.21 7.66
C PHE A 70 -28.17 7.60 9.04
N ILE A 71 -27.27 6.64 9.09
CA ILE A 71 -26.95 5.86 10.29
C ILE A 71 -25.43 5.96 10.54
N GLU A 72 -25.05 6.33 11.76
CA GLU A 72 -23.67 6.39 12.22
C GLU A 72 -23.57 5.70 13.59
N THR A 73 -22.37 5.28 13.95
CA THR A 73 -22.11 4.73 15.28
C THR A 73 -20.73 5.08 15.79
N THR A 74 -20.56 5.02 17.10
CA THR A 74 -19.26 5.07 17.79
C THR A 74 -19.38 4.18 19.02
N VAL A 75 -18.57 3.15 19.10
CA VAL A 75 -18.64 2.14 20.18
C VAL A 75 -17.27 2.04 20.85
N ASN A 76 -17.25 2.06 22.19
CA ASN A 76 -16.07 1.65 22.93
C ASN A 76 -16.22 0.17 23.27
N ILE A 77 -15.36 -0.68 22.75
CA ILE A 77 -15.41 -2.14 22.96
C ILE A 77 -15.31 -2.49 24.44
N LYS A 78 -14.58 -1.73 25.25
CA LYS A 78 -14.39 -1.96 26.67
C LYS A 78 -15.72 -1.87 27.48
N ASP A 79 -16.72 -1.17 26.94
CA ASP A 79 -18.06 -1.08 27.58
C ASP A 79 -18.85 -2.38 27.44
N TYR A 80 -18.49 -3.26 26.49
CA TYR A 80 -19.25 -4.48 26.15
C TYR A 80 -18.43 -5.76 26.30
N ALA A 81 -17.15 -5.75 25.95
CA ALA A 81 -16.29 -6.91 25.89
C ALA A 81 -14.84 -6.56 26.29
N ALA A 82 -14.63 -6.24 27.57
CA ALA A 82 -13.35 -5.72 28.09
C ALA A 82 -12.13 -6.62 27.84
N ASN A 83 -12.33 -7.92 27.62
CA ASN A 83 -11.29 -8.92 27.42
C ASN A 83 -11.30 -9.51 25.98
N SER A 84 -12.00 -8.88 25.07
CA SER A 84 -12.06 -9.31 23.67
C SER A 84 -11.41 -8.26 22.77
N THR A 85 -10.81 -8.71 21.69
CA THR A 85 -10.24 -7.86 20.64
C THR A 85 -11.28 -7.49 19.57
N GLU A 86 -12.42 -8.19 19.55
CA GLU A 86 -13.52 -7.92 18.63
C GLU A 86 -14.86 -8.05 19.32
N TYR A 87 -15.83 -7.27 18.93
CA TYR A 87 -17.21 -7.30 19.42
C TYR A 87 -18.21 -6.94 18.34
N LEU A 88 -19.19 -7.80 18.15
CA LEU A 88 -20.31 -7.55 17.23
C LEU A 88 -21.39 -6.75 17.95
N TYR A 89 -21.40 -5.44 17.72
CA TYR A 89 -22.43 -4.55 18.27
C TYR A 89 -23.68 -4.58 17.39
N ASN A 90 -24.84 -4.75 18.00
CA ASN A 90 -26.12 -4.79 17.29
C ASN A 90 -27.22 -4.00 18.01
N ASP A 91 -28.17 -3.49 17.23
CA ASP A 91 -29.44 -2.88 17.64
C ASP A 91 -30.44 -3.05 16.50
N GLN A 92 -31.66 -2.56 16.69
CA GLN A 92 -32.72 -2.59 15.69
C GLN A 92 -33.15 -1.17 15.31
N LEU A 93 -33.35 -0.94 14.01
CA LEU A 93 -34.16 0.17 13.53
C LEU A 93 -35.63 -0.32 13.44
N VAL A 94 -36.50 0.20 14.33
CA VAL A 94 -37.92 -0.12 14.37
C VAL A 94 -38.67 0.98 13.64
N VAL A 95 -39.43 0.59 12.61
CA VAL A 95 -40.27 1.46 11.80
C VAL A 95 -41.72 0.93 11.91
N ASP A 96 -42.56 1.61 12.68
CA ASP A 96 -43.88 1.16 13.09
C ASP A 96 -43.84 -0.27 13.70
N ASP A 97 -44.36 -1.28 12.99
CA ASP A 97 -44.37 -2.68 13.41
C ASP A 97 -43.27 -3.54 12.75
N GLN A 98 -42.39 -2.94 11.98
CA GLN A 98 -41.28 -3.60 11.31
C GLN A 98 -39.98 -3.31 12.01
N SER A 99 -39.05 -4.29 12.02
CA SER A 99 -37.73 -4.11 12.55
C SER A 99 -36.67 -4.55 11.55
N ILE A 100 -35.54 -3.82 11.53
CA ILE A 100 -34.36 -4.07 10.71
C ILE A 100 -33.21 -4.18 11.68
N GLU A 101 -32.49 -5.30 11.68
CA GLU A 101 -31.26 -5.46 12.48
C GLU A 101 -30.17 -4.58 11.92
N LEU A 102 -29.53 -3.81 12.79
CA LEU A 102 -28.32 -3.03 12.53
C LEU A 102 -27.13 -3.71 13.21
N VAL A 103 -26.10 -4.03 12.47
CA VAL A 103 -24.94 -4.79 12.98
C VAL A 103 -23.65 -4.13 12.52
N THR A 104 -22.68 -3.97 13.42
CA THR A 104 -21.33 -3.50 13.11
C THR A 104 -20.29 -4.28 13.90
N LEU A 105 -19.15 -4.61 13.30
CA LEU A 105 -18.04 -5.24 13.96
C LEU A 105 -17.09 -4.17 14.52
N ILE A 106 -16.81 -4.23 15.81
CA ILE A 106 -15.86 -3.34 16.49
C ILE A 106 -14.58 -4.10 16.75
N LYS A 107 -13.45 -3.53 16.35
CA LYS A 107 -12.10 -4.04 16.62
C LYS A 107 -11.37 -3.17 17.64
N ASP A 108 -10.73 -3.81 18.62
CA ASP A 108 -9.80 -3.11 19.52
C ASP A 108 -8.51 -2.74 18.77
N ALA A 109 -7.81 -1.70 19.21
CA ALA A 109 -6.57 -1.24 18.58
C ALA A 109 -5.71 -0.45 19.57
N VAL A 110 -4.41 -0.39 19.28
CA VAL A 110 -3.47 0.55 19.87
C VAL A 110 -3.44 1.80 19.01
N PHE A 111 -3.76 2.97 19.59
CA PHE A 111 -3.74 4.23 18.88
C PHE A 111 -2.48 5.02 19.20
N LEU A 112 -1.74 5.40 18.15
CA LEU A 112 -0.54 6.22 18.23
C LEU A 112 -0.80 7.55 17.52
N TYR A 113 -0.58 8.67 18.21
CA TYR A 113 -0.92 9.99 17.68
C TYR A 113 -0.03 11.10 18.28
N PRO A 114 0.18 12.21 17.53
CA PRO A 114 0.93 13.36 18.02
C PRO A 114 0.27 13.98 19.26
N ASN A 115 1.09 14.33 20.24
CA ASN A 115 0.64 15.12 21.37
C ASN A 115 0.16 16.49 20.95
N ARG A 116 -0.62 17.15 21.82
CA ARG A 116 -1.01 18.54 21.66
C ARG A 116 -0.47 19.34 22.82
N ASP A 117 0.04 20.52 22.51
CA ASP A 117 0.44 21.48 23.54
C ASP A 117 -0.77 22.13 24.24
N SER A 118 -0.51 23.06 25.17
CA SER A 118 -1.55 23.77 25.91
C SER A 118 -2.43 24.69 25.06
N GLU A 119 -1.99 25.01 23.84
CA GLU A 119 -2.72 25.82 22.87
C GLU A 119 -3.47 24.94 21.86
N GLY A 120 -3.33 23.63 21.97
CA GLY A 120 -3.97 22.63 21.09
C GLY A 120 -3.22 22.37 19.78
N VAL A 121 -1.99 22.92 19.64
CA VAL A 121 -1.15 22.68 18.45
C VAL A 121 -0.56 21.29 18.54
N LYS A 122 -0.65 20.53 17.43
CA LYS A 122 -0.11 19.19 17.32
C LYS A 122 1.41 19.21 17.22
N GLU A 123 2.04 18.18 17.76
CA GLU A 123 3.46 17.91 17.61
C GLU A 123 3.84 17.71 16.15
N VAL A 124 5.04 18.16 15.78
CA VAL A 124 5.59 18.03 14.43
C VAL A 124 7.01 17.46 14.47
N LEU A 125 7.33 16.64 13.50
CA LEU A 125 8.69 16.14 13.27
C LEU A 125 9.43 17.10 12.32
N PRO A 126 10.65 17.56 12.66
CA PRO A 126 11.46 18.38 11.77
C PRO A 126 11.96 17.55 10.59
N ILE A 127 11.69 17.99 9.36
CA ILE A 127 12.13 17.33 8.12
C ILE A 127 13.12 18.17 7.31
N GLY A 128 13.41 19.39 7.76
CA GLY A 128 14.34 20.29 7.10
C GLY A 128 14.22 21.72 7.60
N THR A 129 14.87 22.63 6.88
CA THR A 129 14.74 24.07 7.08
C THR A 129 14.50 24.75 5.74
N ASP A 130 13.74 25.83 5.75
CA ASP A 130 13.60 26.69 4.57
C ASP A 130 14.82 27.60 4.35
N ASP A 131 14.81 28.38 3.28
CA ASP A 131 15.90 29.32 2.93
C ASP A 131 16.07 30.44 3.98
N GLU A 132 15.08 30.68 4.81
CA GLU A 132 15.10 31.68 5.90
C GLU A 132 15.59 31.07 7.24
N GLY A 133 15.80 29.73 7.28
CA GLY A 133 16.24 28.99 8.45
C GLY A 133 15.10 28.55 9.40
N ASN A 134 13.83 28.69 8.99
CA ASN A 134 12.71 28.18 9.75
C ASN A 134 12.60 26.66 9.60
N VAL A 135 12.23 25.97 10.66
CA VAL A 135 12.02 24.52 10.62
C VAL A 135 10.80 24.18 9.77
N ILE A 136 11.00 23.35 8.76
CA ILE A 136 9.92 22.69 8.03
C ILE A 136 9.60 21.41 8.80
N GLY A 137 8.34 21.27 9.22
CA GLY A 137 7.86 20.13 9.99
C GLY A 137 6.72 19.40 9.30
N ILE A 138 6.59 18.11 9.59
CA ILE A 138 5.44 17.28 9.24
C ILE A 138 4.70 16.90 10.54
N GLU A 139 3.36 16.88 10.52
CA GLU A 139 2.58 16.41 11.66
C GLU A 139 3.00 15.01 12.04
N GLY A 140 3.50 14.83 13.27
CA GLY A 140 4.04 13.54 13.72
C GLY A 140 4.70 13.65 15.08
N PHE A 141 5.19 12.53 15.57
CA PHE A 141 5.78 12.37 16.90
C PHE A 141 6.86 11.29 16.85
N TYR A 142 7.80 11.31 17.77
CA TYR A 142 8.73 10.20 17.93
C TYR A 142 8.13 9.10 18.81
N LEU A 143 8.31 7.83 18.36
CA LEU A 143 7.94 6.67 19.15
C LEU A 143 8.75 6.62 20.46
N GLU A 144 8.08 6.32 21.54
CA GLU A 144 8.73 6.06 22.83
C GLU A 144 9.39 4.66 22.83
N ASP A 145 10.28 4.39 23.80
CA ASP A 145 11.05 3.13 23.83
C ASP A 145 10.16 1.88 23.92
N ASP A 146 9.00 1.96 24.54
CA ASP A 146 8.00 0.89 24.65
C ASP A 146 7.04 0.81 23.45
N GLU A 147 7.08 1.76 22.53
CA GLU A 147 6.31 1.79 21.29
C GLU A 147 7.11 1.28 20.06
N LEU A 148 8.39 0.93 20.25
CA LEU A 148 9.27 0.49 19.16
C LEU A 148 9.03 -0.96 18.70
N ILE A 149 8.18 -1.73 19.39
CA ILE A 149 7.86 -3.13 19.06
C ILE A 149 6.38 -3.24 18.74
N PHE A 150 6.08 -3.60 17.50
CA PHE A 150 4.73 -3.81 16.99
C PHE A 150 4.47 -5.32 16.93
N THR A 151 3.53 -5.81 17.74
CA THR A 151 3.18 -7.22 17.83
C THR A 151 1.90 -7.54 17.06
N ASN A 152 1.50 -8.81 17.02
CA ASN A 152 0.23 -9.24 16.43
C ASN A 152 -0.92 -9.34 17.44
N GLU A 153 -0.75 -8.86 18.68
CA GLU A 153 -1.79 -8.94 19.73
C GLU A 153 -2.98 -8.03 19.41
N LEU A 154 -2.69 -6.81 18.97
CA LEU A 154 -3.68 -5.82 18.54
C LEU A 154 -3.17 -5.08 17.31
N PRO A 155 -4.08 -4.64 16.40
CA PRO A 155 -3.70 -3.73 15.33
C PRO A 155 -3.30 -2.35 15.90
N TYR A 156 -2.42 -1.68 15.18
CA TYR A 156 -1.98 -0.32 15.47
C TYR A 156 -2.61 0.66 14.50
N VAL A 157 -3.14 1.77 15.01
CA VAL A 157 -3.70 2.85 14.19
C VAL A 157 -2.90 4.12 14.44
N ILE A 158 -2.25 4.63 13.40
CA ILE A 158 -1.28 5.73 13.49
C ILE A 158 -1.87 6.98 12.86
N TYR A 159 -1.90 8.08 13.61
CA TYR A 159 -2.27 9.41 13.17
C TYR A 159 -1.03 10.30 13.07
N GLY A 160 -0.83 10.97 11.95
CA GLY A 160 0.41 11.69 11.65
C GLY A 160 1.58 10.73 11.37
N TYR A 161 2.79 11.25 11.30
CA TYR A 161 3.96 10.41 11.09
C TYR A 161 4.55 9.91 12.40
N ALA A 162 4.62 8.58 12.55
CA ALA A 162 5.35 7.95 13.66
C ALA A 162 6.84 7.92 13.33
N GLY A 163 7.66 8.68 14.06
CA GLY A 163 9.10 8.78 13.85
C GLY A 163 9.86 7.72 14.65
N VAL A 164 10.71 6.93 13.98
CA VAL A 164 11.70 6.10 14.67
C VAL A 164 12.86 6.99 15.08
N PRO A 165 13.15 7.15 16.39
CA PRO A 165 14.15 8.07 16.87
C PRO A 165 15.57 7.71 16.40
N PHE A 166 16.49 8.68 16.48
CA PHE A 166 17.91 8.52 16.19
C PHE A 166 18.52 7.30 16.95
N GLU A 167 19.28 6.48 16.21
CA GLU A 167 19.92 5.24 16.71
C GLU A 167 18.97 4.17 17.28
N LYS A 168 17.66 4.28 17.01
CA LYS A 168 16.68 3.27 17.43
C LYS A 168 16.23 2.41 16.25
N THR A 169 15.63 1.28 16.60
CA THR A 169 15.04 0.36 15.63
C THR A 169 13.57 0.15 15.96
N ALA A 170 12.68 0.42 15.03
CA ALA A 170 11.30 -0.05 15.13
C ALA A 170 11.22 -1.47 14.55
N THR A 171 10.64 -2.39 15.30
CA THR A 171 10.49 -3.81 14.94
C THR A 171 9.02 -4.17 14.82
N PHE A 172 8.65 -4.73 13.68
CA PHE A 172 7.31 -5.23 13.39
C PHE A 172 7.39 -6.76 13.34
N GLU A 173 6.77 -7.42 14.32
CA GLU A 173 6.78 -8.89 14.43
C GLU A 173 5.78 -9.54 13.47
N ALA A 174 5.95 -10.82 13.21
CA ALA A 174 5.08 -11.59 12.32
C ALA A 174 3.61 -11.44 12.70
N GLY A 175 2.77 -11.15 11.71
CA GLY A 175 1.33 -10.94 11.88
C GLY A 175 0.92 -9.54 12.36
N ALA A 176 1.85 -8.62 12.58
CA ALA A 176 1.50 -7.25 12.96
C ALA A 176 0.64 -6.55 11.87
N ARG A 177 -0.36 -5.79 12.29
CA ARG A 177 -1.27 -5.03 11.43
C ARG A 177 -1.15 -3.55 11.75
N VAL A 178 -0.77 -2.74 10.77
CA VAL A 178 -0.52 -1.31 10.95
C VAL A 178 -1.39 -0.51 9.99
N TYR A 179 -2.24 0.30 10.55
CA TYR A 179 -3.19 1.14 9.84
C TYR A 179 -2.79 2.60 9.97
N PHE A 180 -2.81 3.31 8.87
CA PHE A 180 -2.49 4.73 8.83
C PHE A 180 -3.72 5.56 8.50
N HIS A 181 -3.94 6.60 9.29
CA HIS A 181 -4.92 7.63 8.98
C HIS A 181 -4.45 8.48 7.78
N ASP A 182 -5.36 9.28 7.21
CA ASP A 182 -5.02 10.22 6.14
C ASP A 182 -3.82 11.11 6.53
N ASN A 183 -2.92 11.35 5.57
CA ASN A 183 -1.68 12.12 5.77
C ASN A 183 -0.74 11.59 6.88
N SER A 184 -0.83 10.31 7.19
CA SER A 184 -0.01 9.63 8.19
C SER A 184 1.03 8.71 7.54
N GLY A 185 1.99 8.23 8.33
CA GLY A 185 3.01 7.31 7.84
C GLY A 185 4.02 6.92 8.90
N LEU A 186 5.10 6.29 8.44
CA LEU A 186 6.28 5.97 9.26
C LEU A 186 7.46 6.76 8.72
N ILE A 187 8.29 7.33 9.60
CA ILE A 187 9.52 8.02 9.22
C ILE A 187 10.71 7.52 10.02
N ALA A 188 11.76 7.06 9.35
CA ALA A 188 13.00 6.67 10.00
C ALA A 188 13.97 7.85 10.03
N ALA A 189 14.34 8.30 11.23
CA ALA A 189 15.32 9.38 11.40
C ALA A 189 16.75 8.89 11.02
N GLN A 190 17.69 9.82 10.94
CA GLN A 190 19.10 9.50 10.71
C GLN A 190 19.58 8.42 11.70
N SER A 191 20.38 7.46 11.22
CA SER A 191 20.93 6.32 11.96
C SER A 191 19.88 5.38 12.60
N SER A 192 18.60 5.58 12.34
CA SER A 192 17.55 4.64 12.77
C SER A 192 17.31 3.54 11.75
N SER A 193 16.62 2.50 12.18
CA SER A 193 16.31 1.33 11.36
C SER A 193 14.84 0.93 11.48
N VAL A 194 14.31 0.29 10.43
CA VAL A 194 12.98 -0.32 10.40
C VAL A 194 13.15 -1.80 10.06
N HIS A 195 12.76 -2.68 10.99
CA HIS A 195 12.80 -4.12 10.81
C HIS A 195 11.38 -4.67 10.77
N VAL A 196 10.94 -5.09 9.60
CA VAL A 196 9.65 -5.75 9.37
C VAL A 196 9.93 -7.24 9.19
N LEU A 197 9.54 -8.04 10.19
CA LEU A 197 9.94 -9.44 10.34
C LEU A 197 8.72 -10.36 10.24
N GLY A 198 7.98 -10.24 9.14
CA GLY A 198 6.90 -11.17 8.81
C GLY A 198 7.43 -12.57 8.47
N GLU A 199 6.52 -13.52 8.44
CA GLU A 199 6.77 -14.92 8.09
C GLU A 199 5.78 -15.39 7.02
N LEU A 200 6.10 -16.49 6.35
CA LEU A 200 5.20 -17.08 5.37
C LEU A 200 3.90 -17.52 6.03
N SER A 201 2.78 -17.05 5.52
CA SER A 201 1.45 -17.44 5.98
C SER A 201 1.06 -18.82 5.44
N THR A 202 0.29 -19.57 6.21
CA THR A 202 -0.30 -20.84 5.76
C THR A 202 -1.62 -20.62 5.04
N ASP A 203 -2.32 -19.53 5.37
CA ASP A 203 -3.52 -19.06 4.71
C ASP A 203 -3.18 -17.83 3.85
N SER A 204 -3.27 -17.99 2.53
CA SER A 204 -2.93 -16.95 1.56
C SER A 204 -3.98 -15.84 1.45
N GLU A 205 -5.15 -15.98 2.06
CA GLU A 205 -6.18 -14.95 2.11
C GLU A 205 -6.09 -14.14 3.41
N LEU A 206 -5.87 -14.82 4.54
CA LEU A 206 -5.75 -14.16 5.85
C LEU A 206 -4.40 -13.49 6.05
N LEU A 207 -3.33 -14.00 5.40
CA LEU A 207 -1.95 -13.52 5.52
C LEU A 207 -1.53 -13.36 6.99
N GLU A 208 -1.85 -14.38 7.81
CA GLU A 208 -1.84 -14.29 9.29
C GLU A 208 -0.45 -14.01 9.87
N ASN A 209 0.61 -14.38 9.15
CA ASN A 209 2.00 -14.18 9.59
C ASN A 209 2.71 -13.03 8.85
N GLU A 210 2.11 -12.49 7.79
CA GLU A 210 2.67 -11.31 7.12
C GLU A 210 2.44 -10.04 7.94
N VAL A 211 3.32 -9.07 7.78
CA VAL A 211 3.10 -7.71 8.31
C VAL A 211 2.39 -6.88 7.24
N ILE A 212 1.26 -6.28 7.58
CA ILE A 212 0.48 -5.49 6.63
C ILE A 212 0.44 -4.01 7.05
N PHE A 213 0.78 -3.14 6.10
CA PHE A 213 0.66 -1.68 6.19
C PHE A 213 -0.39 -1.19 5.22
N GLU A 214 -1.46 -0.56 5.73
CA GLU A 214 -2.58 -0.08 4.91
C GLU A 214 -3.28 1.14 5.52
N GLY A 215 -4.31 1.67 4.84
CA GLY A 215 -5.14 2.76 5.38
C GLY A 215 -6.11 2.27 6.47
N ASP A 216 -6.54 3.18 7.34
CA ASP A 216 -7.44 2.89 8.47
C ASP A 216 -8.94 2.79 8.11
N ARG A 217 -9.26 2.91 6.81
CA ARG A 217 -10.63 2.76 6.29
C ARG A 217 -10.93 1.28 6.05
N LEU A 218 -11.67 0.67 6.98
CA LEU A 218 -11.97 -0.78 6.98
C LEU A 218 -13.20 -1.15 6.13
N GLU A 219 -13.88 -0.17 5.53
CA GLU A 219 -15.02 -0.43 4.65
C GLU A 219 -14.55 -1.13 3.36
N PRO A 220 -15.25 -2.17 2.88
CA PRO A 220 -14.84 -2.94 1.70
C PRO A 220 -14.60 -2.08 0.44
N PHE A 221 -15.28 -0.95 0.32
CA PHE A 221 -15.07 0.01 -0.77
C PHE A 221 -13.64 0.57 -0.81
N PHE A 222 -13.00 0.71 0.37
CA PHE A 222 -11.66 1.29 0.49
C PHE A 222 -10.53 0.26 0.39
N GLU A 223 -10.83 -1.03 0.34
CA GLU A 223 -9.84 -2.12 0.30
C GLU A 223 -8.75 -1.92 -0.75
N ASN A 224 -9.12 -1.38 -1.92
CA ASN A 224 -8.23 -1.15 -3.05
C ASN A 224 -8.22 0.32 -3.53
N ILE A 225 -8.51 1.28 -2.65
CA ILE A 225 -8.39 2.71 -2.98
C ILE A 225 -6.96 3.18 -2.68
N PRO A 226 -6.19 3.66 -3.68
CA PRO A 226 -4.84 4.14 -3.47
C PRO A 226 -4.81 5.53 -2.83
N GLY A 227 -3.71 5.85 -2.14
CA GLY A 227 -3.48 7.20 -1.58
C GLY A 227 -4.25 7.49 -0.31
N GLN A 228 -4.58 6.46 0.48
CA GLN A 228 -5.26 6.63 1.77
C GLN A 228 -4.33 7.18 2.85
N TRP A 229 -3.03 7.01 2.71
CA TRP A 229 -2.02 7.46 3.65
C TRP A 229 -0.74 7.90 2.92
N GLY A 230 0.24 8.44 3.65
CA GLY A 230 1.43 9.03 3.08
C GLY A 230 2.46 8.02 2.60
N ALA A 231 3.46 7.72 3.43
CA ALA A 231 4.58 6.86 3.05
C ALA A 231 5.26 6.19 4.25
N ILE A 232 6.02 5.11 3.98
CA ILE A 232 7.15 4.71 4.82
C ILE A 232 8.36 5.48 4.31
N TRP A 233 8.80 6.48 5.05
CA TRP A 233 9.88 7.38 4.64
C TRP A 233 11.17 7.06 5.39
N LEU A 234 12.14 6.51 4.66
CA LEU A 234 13.48 6.19 5.13
C LEU A 234 14.38 7.38 4.77
N THR A 235 14.60 8.29 5.74
CA THR A 235 15.27 9.55 5.48
C THR A 235 16.79 9.39 5.26
N ALA A 236 17.42 10.43 4.75
CA ALA A 236 18.86 10.46 4.53
C ALA A 236 19.64 10.07 5.80
N GLY A 237 20.55 9.11 5.63
CA GLY A 237 21.37 8.58 6.71
C GLY A 237 20.68 7.56 7.64
N SER A 238 19.39 7.23 7.44
CA SER A 238 18.80 6.03 8.02
C SER A 238 19.38 4.78 7.34
N THR A 239 19.42 3.64 8.01
CA THR A 239 20.19 2.47 7.51
C THR A 239 19.66 1.15 8.05
N ASN A 240 20.15 0.03 7.47
CA ASN A 240 19.85 -1.32 7.94
C ASN A 240 18.34 -1.61 8.03
N HIS A 241 17.60 -1.21 6.98
CA HIS A 241 16.17 -1.50 6.89
C HIS A 241 15.95 -2.89 6.29
N ILE A 242 15.07 -3.66 6.92
CA ILE A 242 14.72 -5.02 6.49
C ILE A 242 13.20 -5.13 6.44
N PHE A 243 12.69 -5.57 5.29
CA PHE A 243 11.28 -5.92 5.11
C PHE A 243 11.21 -7.35 4.60
N ARG A 244 10.59 -8.22 5.39
CA ARG A 244 10.40 -9.63 5.05
C ARG A 244 8.95 -10.02 5.25
N HIS A 245 8.37 -10.73 4.27
CA HIS A 245 6.97 -11.10 4.26
C HIS A 245 6.07 -9.94 4.70
N ALA A 246 6.16 -8.84 3.95
CA ALA A 246 5.44 -7.61 4.22
C ALA A 246 4.56 -7.22 3.03
N THR A 247 3.37 -6.71 3.31
CA THR A 247 2.48 -6.11 2.32
C THR A 247 2.26 -4.64 2.64
N ILE A 248 2.65 -3.76 1.72
CA ILE A 248 2.48 -2.31 1.81
C ILE A 248 1.51 -1.90 0.71
N LYS A 249 0.30 -1.47 1.09
CA LYS A 249 -0.74 -1.16 0.10
C LYS A 249 -1.46 0.17 0.36
N ASN A 250 -2.00 0.74 -0.71
CA ASN A 250 -2.86 1.92 -0.67
C ASN A 250 -2.19 3.22 -0.20
N ALA A 251 -0.86 3.29 -0.19
CA ALA A 251 -0.11 4.50 0.16
C ALA A 251 -0.14 5.55 -0.96
N THR A 252 0.31 6.75 -0.67
CA THR A 252 0.73 7.71 -1.70
C THR A 252 2.07 7.28 -2.31
N VAL A 253 3.07 7.00 -1.47
CA VAL A 253 4.33 6.34 -1.86
C VAL A 253 4.51 5.14 -0.92
N GLY A 254 4.68 3.94 -1.46
CA GLY A 254 4.84 2.76 -0.61
C GLY A 254 6.06 2.89 0.30
N ILE A 255 7.26 2.95 -0.29
CA ILE A 255 8.51 3.28 0.41
C ILE A 255 9.19 4.43 -0.32
N LEU A 256 9.52 5.49 0.42
CA LEU A 256 10.39 6.59 -0.01
C LEU A 256 11.72 6.46 0.70
N MET A 257 12.81 6.32 -0.06
CA MET A 257 14.17 6.21 0.49
C MET A 257 15.07 7.32 -0.05
N ASP A 258 15.66 8.10 0.86
CA ASP A 258 16.45 9.27 0.54
C ASP A 258 17.92 9.08 0.90
N TYR A 259 18.83 9.21 -0.08
CA TYR A 259 20.27 9.48 0.06
C TYR A 259 21.02 8.69 1.15
N ASN A 260 21.05 7.36 1.03
CA ASN A 260 21.79 6.49 1.95
C ASN A 260 22.54 5.37 1.24
N ASP A 261 23.29 5.75 0.21
CA ASP A 261 24.02 4.89 -0.70
C ASP A 261 25.51 4.69 -0.37
N GLU A 262 26.05 5.41 0.60
CA GLU A 262 27.50 5.39 0.92
C GLU A 262 27.87 4.19 1.82
N SER A 263 27.26 3.03 1.59
CA SER A 263 27.52 1.79 2.32
C SER A 263 27.89 0.67 1.35
N ASP A 264 28.87 -0.16 1.72
CA ASP A 264 29.21 -1.36 0.95
C ASP A 264 28.10 -2.42 1.01
N GLU A 265 27.25 -2.36 2.04
CA GLU A 265 26.09 -3.27 2.22
C GLU A 265 24.78 -2.53 1.92
N PRO A 266 23.77 -3.24 1.40
CA PRO A 266 22.46 -2.64 1.17
C PRO A 266 21.86 -1.99 2.41
N THR A 267 21.41 -0.75 2.28
CA THR A 267 20.74 -0.02 3.37
C THR A 267 19.26 -0.34 3.46
N LEU A 268 18.67 -0.88 2.37
CA LEU A 268 17.32 -1.44 2.34
C LEU A 268 17.33 -2.85 1.73
N VAL A 269 16.84 -3.82 2.48
CA VAL A 269 16.64 -5.21 2.02
C VAL A 269 15.15 -5.54 2.02
N LEU A 270 14.64 -5.98 0.87
CA LEU A 270 13.26 -6.43 0.69
C LEU A 270 13.27 -7.92 0.32
N GLU A 271 12.65 -8.76 1.13
CA GLU A 271 12.50 -10.19 0.89
C GLU A 271 11.04 -10.58 0.99
N GLN A 272 10.50 -11.29 0.00
CA GLN A 272 9.10 -11.71 -0.04
C GLN A 272 8.13 -10.55 0.31
N THR A 273 8.40 -9.36 -0.22
CA THR A 273 7.67 -8.14 0.10
C THR A 273 6.83 -7.68 -1.07
N GLN A 274 5.60 -7.25 -0.81
CA GLN A 274 4.69 -6.71 -1.81
C GLN A 274 4.46 -5.22 -1.54
N ILE A 275 4.64 -4.39 -2.58
CA ILE A 275 4.31 -2.97 -2.55
C ILE A 275 3.38 -2.70 -3.73
N HIS A 276 2.13 -2.38 -3.46
CA HIS A 276 1.17 -2.19 -4.55
C HIS A 276 0.10 -1.16 -4.25
N ASN A 277 -0.58 -0.75 -5.31
CA ASN A 277 -1.70 0.19 -5.27
C ASN A 277 -1.33 1.54 -4.64
N SER A 278 -0.14 2.05 -4.96
CA SER A 278 0.31 3.38 -4.53
C SER A 278 -0.23 4.46 -5.48
N SER A 279 -0.77 5.56 -4.95
CA SER A 279 -1.34 6.60 -5.82
C SER A 279 -0.28 7.36 -6.63
N PHE A 280 1.00 7.29 -6.23
CA PHE A 280 2.11 7.89 -6.96
C PHE A 280 3.18 6.84 -7.31
N VAL A 281 4.06 6.43 -6.40
CA VAL A 281 5.18 5.51 -6.66
C VAL A 281 5.17 4.37 -5.66
N GLY A 282 5.43 3.15 -6.12
CA GLY A 282 5.57 1.99 -5.24
C GLY A 282 6.82 2.10 -4.36
N LEU A 283 7.99 1.92 -4.96
CA LEU A 283 9.31 2.14 -4.32
C LEU A 283 9.99 3.32 -5.00
N TRP A 284 10.17 4.42 -4.30
CA TRP A 284 10.92 5.59 -4.76
C TRP A 284 12.26 5.68 -4.03
N ALA A 285 13.32 5.28 -4.72
CA ALA A 285 14.68 5.22 -4.19
C ALA A 285 15.54 6.33 -4.82
N LYS A 286 15.95 7.31 -4.01
CA LYS A 286 16.77 8.44 -4.43
C LYS A 286 18.18 8.24 -3.93
N THR A 287 19.12 7.94 -4.81
CA THR A 287 20.52 7.67 -4.46
C THR A 287 20.61 6.67 -3.30
N ALA A 288 19.98 5.53 -3.45
CA ALA A 288 19.84 4.52 -2.40
C ALA A 288 20.58 3.24 -2.76
N HIS A 289 20.90 2.41 -1.75
CA HIS A 289 21.42 1.07 -1.93
C HIS A 289 20.37 0.04 -1.53
N VAL A 290 19.74 -0.60 -2.52
CA VAL A 290 18.59 -1.50 -2.32
C VAL A 290 18.88 -2.88 -2.89
N ARG A 291 18.58 -3.92 -2.11
CA ARG A 291 18.52 -5.31 -2.56
C ARG A 291 17.13 -5.88 -2.32
N ALA A 292 16.52 -6.44 -3.36
CA ALA A 292 15.22 -7.08 -3.28
C ALA A 292 15.23 -8.47 -3.89
N SER A 293 14.54 -9.41 -3.26
CA SER A 293 14.33 -10.75 -3.78
C SER A 293 12.89 -11.23 -3.55
N ASN A 294 12.37 -12.05 -4.48
CA ASN A 294 11.00 -12.56 -4.40
C ASN A 294 9.97 -11.47 -4.06
N SER A 295 10.12 -10.27 -4.61
CA SER A 295 9.28 -9.14 -4.23
C SER A 295 8.45 -8.63 -5.40
N VAL A 296 7.30 -8.06 -5.08
CA VAL A 296 6.31 -7.56 -6.05
C VAL A 296 6.15 -6.06 -5.90
N PHE A 297 6.30 -5.36 -7.00
CA PHE A 297 6.06 -3.92 -7.13
C PHE A 297 4.92 -3.73 -8.12
N GLY A 298 3.71 -3.63 -7.60
CA GLY A 298 2.48 -3.61 -8.40
C GLY A 298 1.83 -2.24 -8.47
N ASN A 299 0.95 -2.06 -9.36
CA ASN A 299 0.07 -0.92 -9.59
C ASN A 299 0.45 0.39 -8.86
N ALA A 300 0.95 1.35 -9.59
CA ALA A 300 1.26 2.69 -9.09
C ALA A 300 0.85 3.75 -10.12
N GLY A 301 0.39 4.90 -9.64
CA GLY A 301 -0.08 6.00 -10.49
C GLY A 301 1.02 6.62 -11.36
N ASN A 302 2.28 6.42 -10.98
CA ASN A 302 3.46 6.78 -11.74
C ASN A 302 4.29 5.51 -12.01
N ALA A 303 5.33 5.21 -11.27
CA ALA A 303 6.17 4.04 -11.46
C ALA A 303 6.05 3.05 -10.29
N SER A 304 6.08 1.74 -10.58
CA SER A 304 6.15 0.73 -9.53
C SER A 304 7.50 0.77 -8.81
N PHE A 305 8.59 1.01 -9.57
CA PHE A 305 9.92 1.31 -9.04
C PHE A 305 10.50 2.52 -9.76
N TYR A 306 10.95 3.50 -8.99
CA TYR A 306 11.67 4.67 -9.46
C TYR A 306 13.04 4.77 -8.79
N GLY A 307 14.11 4.36 -9.49
CA GLY A 307 15.51 4.58 -9.11
C GLY A 307 15.95 5.94 -9.59
N ASN A 308 15.96 6.92 -8.70
CA ASN A 308 16.10 8.34 -9.01
C ASN A 308 17.43 8.88 -8.50
N ILE A 309 18.09 9.71 -9.30
CA ILE A 309 19.39 10.34 -8.97
C ILE A 309 20.45 9.27 -8.70
N GLY A 310 20.60 8.29 -9.60
CA GLY A 310 21.56 7.20 -9.46
C GLY A 310 21.19 6.18 -8.38
N GLY A 311 22.20 5.60 -7.73
CA GLY A 311 22.05 4.58 -6.69
C GLY A 311 22.66 3.23 -7.05
N ASP A 312 22.45 2.22 -6.19
CA ASP A 312 22.86 0.82 -6.37
C ASP A 312 21.65 -0.08 -6.11
N TYR A 313 21.27 -0.89 -7.09
CA TYR A 313 20.04 -1.67 -7.06
C TYR A 313 20.27 -3.10 -7.50
N GLU A 314 19.78 -4.06 -6.71
CA GLU A 314 19.77 -5.48 -7.05
C GLU A 314 18.38 -6.08 -6.87
N PHE A 315 17.81 -6.60 -7.95
CA PHE A 315 16.52 -7.27 -7.95
C PHE A 315 16.66 -8.69 -8.49
N THR A 316 16.30 -9.69 -7.67
CA THR A 316 16.34 -11.11 -8.07
C THR A 316 14.98 -11.74 -7.88
N HIS A 317 14.45 -12.37 -8.92
CA HIS A 317 13.10 -12.96 -8.90
C HIS A 317 12.01 -11.95 -8.47
N CYS A 318 12.06 -10.73 -9.00
CA CYS A 318 11.08 -9.69 -8.70
C CYS A 318 10.08 -9.48 -9.85
N THR A 319 8.85 -9.13 -9.51
CA THR A 319 7.79 -8.75 -10.45
C THR A 319 7.50 -7.26 -10.32
N PHE A 320 7.67 -6.52 -11.42
CA PHE A 320 7.23 -5.13 -11.58
C PHE A 320 6.04 -5.14 -12.54
N SER A 321 4.83 -5.00 -12.00
CA SER A 321 3.60 -5.21 -12.75
C SER A 321 2.65 -4.03 -12.60
N ASN A 322 2.67 -3.10 -13.57
CA ASN A 322 1.93 -1.86 -13.46
C ASN A 322 0.77 -1.77 -14.47
N TYR A 323 -0.39 -2.22 -14.04
CA TYR A 323 -1.66 -2.17 -14.78
C TYR A 323 -2.58 -1.04 -14.29
N TRP A 324 -2.00 0.04 -13.79
CA TRP A 324 -2.75 1.19 -13.25
C TRP A 324 -3.84 1.68 -14.19
N ASN A 325 -5.07 1.75 -13.69
CA ASN A 325 -6.27 2.12 -14.45
C ASN A 325 -7.14 3.19 -13.76
N ARG A 326 -6.66 3.77 -12.64
CA ARG A 326 -7.42 4.75 -11.84
C ARG A 326 -7.28 6.19 -12.39
N SER A 327 -6.19 6.46 -13.09
CA SER A 327 -5.90 7.74 -13.73
C SER A 327 -4.96 7.55 -14.94
N PHE A 328 -4.67 8.62 -15.66
CA PHE A 328 -3.69 8.58 -16.73
C PHE A 328 -2.28 8.36 -16.16
N ARG A 329 -1.57 7.37 -16.71
CA ARG A 329 -0.16 7.07 -16.45
C ARG A 329 0.61 7.15 -17.76
N SER A 330 1.76 7.83 -17.77
CA SER A 330 2.66 7.92 -18.92
C SER A 330 4.06 7.38 -18.64
N THR A 331 4.35 7.07 -17.40
CA THR A 331 5.64 6.54 -16.93
C THR A 331 5.67 5.02 -16.99
N PRO A 332 6.85 4.39 -17.16
CA PRO A 332 7.00 2.95 -17.14
C PRO A 332 6.83 2.36 -15.73
N ALA A 333 6.69 1.04 -15.65
CA ALA A 333 6.72 0.33 -14.36
C ALA A 333 8.07 0.50 -13.65
N VAL A 334 9.16 0.45 -14.41
CA VAL A 334 10.54 0.67 -13.91
C VAL A 334 11.14 1.88 -14.61
N LEU A 335 11.48 2.90 -13.84
CA LEU A 335 12.19 4.10 -14.30
C LEU A 335 13.50 4.25 -13.55
N LEU A 336 14.60 4.41 -14.29
CA LEU A 336 15.92 4.70 -13.75
C LEU A 336 16.44 6.02 -14.31
N ASN A 337 16.95 6.89 -13.47
CA ASN A 337 17.65 8.07 -13.94
C ASN A 337 18.80 8.50 -13.00
N ASP A 338 19.67 9.38 -13.49
CA ASP A 338 20.83 9.91 -12.77
C ASP A 338 20.65 11.36 -12.29
N PHE A 339 19.45 11.93 -12.41
CA PHE A 339 19.26 13.37 -12.21
C PHE A 339 17.96 13.73 -11.50
N VAL A 340 17.96 14.96 -10.95
CA VAL A 340 16.74 15.71 -10.61
C VAL A 340 16.93 17.16 -11.08
N PRO A 341 15.93 17.79 -11.73
CA PRO A 341 16.00 19.19 -12.11
C PRO A 341 16.04 20.10 -10.87
N ILE A 342 17.03 21.03 -10.83
CA ILE A 342 17.08 22.11 -9.84
C ILE A 342 16.44 23.37 -10.44
N SER A 343 16.61 23.60 -11.74
CA SER A 343 16.04 24.70 -12.50
C SER A 343 15.75 24.26 -13.95
N GLU A 344 15.24 25.17 -14.77
CA GLU A 344 15.01 24.88 -16.20
C GLU A 344 16.28 24.48 -16.98
N THR A 345 17.47 24.86 -16.48
CA THR A 345 18.75 24.66 -17.17
C THR A 345 19.76 23.85 -16.36
N GLU A 346 19.46 23.52 -15.12
CA GLU A 346 20.40 22.85 -14.20
C GLU A 346 19.79 21.61 -13.58
N ASN A 347 20.56 20.52 -13.60
CA ASN A 347 20.22 19.27 -12.94
C ASN A 347 21.23 18.95 -11.83
N TYR A 348 20.75 18.43 -10.71
CA TYR A 348 21.58 17.72 -9.76
C TYR A 348 21.73 16.27 -10.26
N VAL A 349 22.96 15.81 -10.38
CA VAL A 349 23.30 14.53 -11.01
C VAL A 349 24.16 13.68 -10.09
N LYS A 350 23.80 12.40 -9.95
CA LYS A 350 24.66 11.36 -9.36
C LYS A 350 24.65 10.11 -10.25
N PRO A 351 25.77 9.40 -10.39
CA PRO A 351 25.83 8.23 -11.26
C PRO A 351 25.01 7.06 -10.72
N LEU A 352 24.35 6.34 -11.62
CA LEU A 352 23.82 5.03 -11.32
C LEU A 352 24.97 4.03 -11.24
N GLN A 353 25.30 3.55 -10.05
CA GLN A 353 26.43 2.67 -9.81
C GLN A 353 26.18 1.25 -10.29
N LYS A 354 24.93 0.78 -10.12
CA LYS A 354 24.45 -0.54 -10.51
C LYS A 354 22.94 -0.58 -10.55
N ALA A 355 22.37 -1.32 -11.49
CA ALA A 355 20.97 -1.77 -11.43
C ALA A 355 20.88 -3.14 -12.09
N LEU A 356 20.91 -4.20 -11.30
CA LEU A 356 20.75 -5.59 -11.76
C LEU A 356 19.30 -6.04 -11.64
N PHE A 357 18.75 -6.57 -12.73
CA PHE A 357 17.48 -7.26 -12.75
C PHE A 357 17.70 -8.70 -13.22
N ALA A 358 17.64 -9.65 -12.28
CA ALA A 358 17.91 -11.07 -12.50
C ALA A 358 16.65 -11.92 -12.32
N ASN A 359 16.27 -12.71 -13.31
CA ASN A 359 15.03 -13.51 -13.33
C ASN A 359 13.76 -12.68 -13.04
N CYS A 360 13.73 -11.43 -13.49
CA CYS A 360 12.63 -10.50 -13.21
C CYS A 360 11.57 -10.50 -14.32
N LEU A 361 10.36 -10.06 -13.96
CA LEU A 361 9.27 -9.77 -14.88
C LEU A 361 8.90 -8.28 -14.76
N ILE A 362 8.99 -7.53 -15.87
CA ILE A 362 8.62 -6.11 -15.96
C ILE A 362 7.54 -5.95 -17.01
N ASP A 363 6.29 -5.76 -16.57
CA ASP A 363 5.13 -5.72 -17.45
C ASP A 363 4.09 -4.70 -16.96
N GLY A 364 3.08 -4.42 -17.78
CA GLY A 364 2.02 -3.48 -17.46
C GLY A 364 1.18 -3.09 -18.68
N ASN A 365 0.45 -1.99 -18.55
CA ASN A 365 -0.45 -1.51 -19.59
C ASN A 365 0.14 -0.43 -20.53
N GLN A 366 1.40 0.02 -20.29
CA GLN A 366 2.10 0.91 -21.24
C GLN A 366 2.86 0.11 -22.30
N ASN A 367 3.16 0.75 -23.42
CA ASN A 367 3.97 0.14 -24.49
C ASN A 367 5.44 -0.06 -24.07
N ILE A 368 5.92 0.75 -23.14
CA ILE A 368 7.27 0.70 -22.58
C ILE A 368 7.12 0.67 -21.07
N GLU A 369 7.59 -0.41 -20.43
CA GLU A 369 7.53 -0.58 -18.98
C GLU A 369 8.92 -0.60 -18.32
N PHE A 370 9.98 -0.43 -19.08
CA PHE A 370 11.35 -0.23 -18.62
C PHE A 370 11.98 0.94 -19.34
N LEU A 371 12.41 1.98 -18.63
CA LEU A 371 13.03 3.17 -19.20
C LEU A 371 14.24 3.63 -18.36
N VAL A 372 15.27 4.08 -19.06
CA VAL A 372 16.44 4.71 -18.45
C VAL A 372 16.63 6.10 -19.06
N GLU A 373 16.96 7.08 -18.22
CA GLU A 373 17.16 8.47 -18.64
C GLU A 373 18.47 9.02 -18.06
N GLN A 374 19.33 9.59 -18.89
CA GLN A 374 20.61 10.15 -18.50
C GLN A 374 20.68 11.65 -18.75
N ARG A 375 21.28 12.38 -17.82
CA ARG A 375 21.67 13.78 -17.97
C ARG A 375 23.13 14.02 -17.59
N GLY A 376 23.73 13.13 -16.81
CA GLY A 376 25.14 13.18 -16.45
C GLY A 376 26.07 12.70 -17.56
N GLU A 377 27.37 12.90 -17.35
CA GLU A 377 28.42 12.46 -18.28
C GLU A 377 28.81 10.99 -18.07
N VAL A 378 28.53 10.42 -16.90
CA VAL A 378 28.87 9.04 -16.54
C VAL A 378 27.78 8.11 -17.02
N ALA A 379 28.13 7.09 -17.80
CA ALA A 379 27.20 6.11 -18.30
C ALA A 379 26.47 5.38 -17.16
N LEU A 380 25.17 5.16 -17.33
CA LEU A 380 24.35 4.40 -16.40
C LEU A 380 24.77 2.93 -16.41
N LYS A 381 25.02 2.34 -15.24
CA LYS A 381 25.39 0.93 -15.11
C LYS A 381 24.15 0.13 -14.73
N PHE A 382 23.56 -0.54 -15.70
CA PHE A 382 22.46 -1.48 -15.45
C PHE A 382 22.64 -2.75 -16.25
N SER A 383 22.01 -3.83 -15.83
CA SER A 383 21.97 -5.08 -16.58
C SER A 383 20.68 -5.86 -16.30
N LEU A 384 20.16 -6.50 -17.36
CA LEU A 384 19.02 -7.40 -17.30
C LEU A 384 19.49 -8.82 -17.66
N ASP A 385 19.44 -9.74 -16.69
CA ASP A 385 19.85 -11.12 -16.86
C ASP A 385 18.64 -12.04 -16.71
N HIS A 386 18.25 -12.78 -17.75
CA HIS A 386 17.06 -13.61 -17.81
C HIS A 386 15.81 -12.85 -17.33
N THR A 387 15.57 -11.69 -17.91
CA THR A 387 14.48 -10.81 -17.52
C THR A 387 13.51 -10.59 -18.69
N ALA A 388 12.21 -10.61 -18.40
CA ALA A 388 11.18 -10.27 -19.38
C ALA A 388 10.77 -8.80 -19.20
N ILE A 389 10.66 -8.08 -20.34
CA ILE A 389 10.17 -6.70 -20.35
C ILE A 389 9.11 -6.48 -21.42
N ARG A 390 8.16 -5.58 -21.14
CA ARG A 390 7.30 -5.02 -22.15
C ARG A 390 7.98 -3.79 -22.77
N PHE A 391 8.33 -3.89 -24.05
CA PHE A 391 8.99 -2.82 -24.79
C PHE A 391 8.59 -2.84 -26.27
N ALA A 392 7.56 -2.09 -26.60
CA ALA A 392 6.97 -1.98 -27.94
C ALA A 392 6.70 -0.49 -28.28
N PRO A 393 7.76 0.33 -28.43
CA PRO A 393 7.62 1.76 -28.67
C PRO A 393 6.91 2.05 -29.99
N SER A 394 6.05 3.07 -29.99
CA SER A 394 5.47 3.61 -31.23
C SER A 394 6.47 4.44 -32.03
N ASP A 395 7.37 5.16 -31.32
CA ASP A 395 8.48 5.90 -31.93
C ASP A 395 9.72 5.01 -31.98
N GLN A 396 10.17 4.70 -33.20
CA GLN A 396 11.33 3.84 -33.42
C GLN A 396 12.66 4.58 -33.19
N SER A 397 12.66 5.91 -33.07
CA SER A 397 13.87 6.69 -32.79
C SER A 397 14.48 6.37 -31.43
N ILE A 398 13.72 5.81 -30.49
CA ILE A 398 14.24 5.35 -29.20
C ILE A 398 15.38 4.32 -29.34
N TYR A 399 15.40 3.55 -30.44
CA TYR A 399 16.48 2.58 -30.71
C TYR A 399 17.79 3.24 -31.20
N GLU A 400 17.81 4.56 -31.42
CA GLU A 400 19.04 5.31 -31.70
C GLU A 400 19.84 5.56 -30.42
N ASP A 401 19.19 5.48 -29.24
CA ASP A 401 19.87 5.54 -27.96
C ASP A 401 20.59 4.22 -27.69
N PRO A 402 21.91 4.23 -27.42
CA PRO A 402 22.71 3.02 -27.15
C PRO A 402 22.18 2.16 -26.00
N TYR A 403 21.45 2.74 -25.04
CA TYR A 403 20.84 2.00 -23.96
C TYR A 403 19.73 1.03 -24.44
N TYR A 404 19.22 1.17 -25.65
CA TYR A 404 18.20 0.27 -26.22
C TYR A 404 18.74 -0.58 -27.39
N ASP A 405 20.08 -0.71 -27.49
CA ASP A 405 20.67 -1.78 -28.31
C ASP A 405 20.56 -3.12 -27.57
N PHE A 406 19.47 -3.82 -27.77
CA PHE A 406 19.22 -5.12 -27.13
C PHE A 406 20.13 -6.26 -27.60
N THR A 407 21.11 -5.97 -28.48
CA THR A 407 22.19 -6.91 -28.85
C THR A 407 23.42 -6.74 -27.99
N ASP A 408 23.52 -5.68 -27.19
CA ASP A 408 24.59 -5.48 -26.22
C ASP A 408 24.43 -6.44 -25.02
N THR A 409 25.27 -7.48 -25.02
CA THR A 409 25.25 -8.52 -23.97
C THR A 409 25.81 -8.04 -22.63
N THR A 410 26.40 -6.85 -22.56
CA THR A 410 26.84 -6.26 -21.28
C THR A 410 25.67 -5.64 -20.53
N LEU A 411 24.67 -5.16 -21.23
CA LEU A 411 23.40 -4.64 -20.68
C LEU A 411 22.31 -5.71 -20.61
N TYR A 412 22.29 -6.65 -21.58
CA TYR A 412 21.21 -7.61 -21.77
C TYR A 412 21.77 -9.02 -21.97
N GLU A 413 22.14 -9.71 -20.88
CA GLU A 413 22.69 -11.06 -20.98
C GLU A 413 21.68 -12.03 -21.62
N LYS A 414 20.41 -11.97 -21.15
CA LYS A 414 19.30 -12.70 -21.73
C LYS A 414 18.01 -11.92 -21.52
N LEU A 415 17.50 -11.32 -22.57
CA LEU A 415 16.28 -10.51 -22.52
C LEU A 415 15.13 -11.17 -23.27
N PHE A 416 13.93 -11.20 -22.66
CA PHE A 416 12.69 -11.65 -23.29
C PHE A 416 11.76 -10.46 -23.47
N ARG A 417 11.61 -10.00 -24.74
CA ARG A 417 10.76 -8.83 -25.01
C ARG A 417 9.35 -9.22 -25.42
N ASN A 418 8.37 -8.53 -24.87
CA ASN A 418 6.96 -8.59 -25.26
C ASN A 418 6.37 -10.02 -25.18
N LYS A 419 6.85 -10.80 -24.24
CA LYS A 419 6.25 -12.08 -23.90
C LYS A 419 4.92 -11.85 -23.19
N LYS A 420 3.93 -12.72 -23.45
CA LYS A 420 2.67 -12.70 -22.71
C LYS A 420 2.93 -13.13 -21.28
N SER A 421 2.79 -12.22 -20.33
CA SER A 421 2.95 -12.51 -18.89
C SER A 421 1.80 -13.33 -18.33
N ALA A 422 0.59 -13.16 -18.87
CA ALA A 422 -0.64 -13.79 -18.41
C ALA A 422 -0.85 -13.67 -16.90
N VAL A 423 -0.73 -12.42 -16.41
CA VAL A 423 -1.04 -12.07 -15.02
C VAL A 423 -2.53 -12.32 -14.74
N ASN A 424 -2.84 -12.93 -13.60
CA ASN A 424 -4.18 -13.45 -13.30
C ASN A 424 -5.24 -12.34 -13.19
N ASN A 425 -5.12 -11.46 -12.21
CA ASN A 425 -6.06 -10.35 -12.00
C ASN A 425 -5.38 -9.08 -11.50
N PRO A 426 -4.65 -8.39 -12.38
CA PRO A 426 -3.84 -7.23 -11.98
C PRO A 426 -4.68 -6.05 -11.49
N ASN A 427 -5.98 -5.97 -11.83
CA ASN A 427 -6.87 -4.92 -11.35
C ASN A 427 -7.20 -5.06 -9.85
N ASP A 428 -7.16 -6.28 -9.33
CA ASP A 428 -7.34 -6.60 -7.91
C ASP A 428 -6.00 -6.93 -7.22
N ASN A 429 -4.88 -6.48 -7.82
CA ASN A 429 -3.52 -6.65 -7.32
C ASN A 429 -3.07 -8.12 -7.20
N ASP A 430 -3.68 -9.04 -7.94
CA ASP A 430 -3.21 -10.41 -8.09
C ASP A 430 -2.25 -10.50 -9.28
N PHE A 431 -0.96 -10.45 -8.97
CA PHE A 431 0.13 -10.43 -9.97
C PHE A 431 0.71 -11.82 -10.23
N ARG A 432 0.06 -12.91 -9.77
CA ARG A 432 0.45 -14.29 -10.11
C ARG A 432 0.31 -14.52 -11.59
N ILE A 433 1.26 -15.24 -12.18
CA ILE A 433 1.16 -15.65 -13.58
C ILE A 433 0.40 -16.98 -13.70
N THR A 434 -0.36 -17.15 -14.78
CA THR A 434 -1.14 -18.37 -15.03
C THR A 434 -0.37 -19.33 -15.93
N GLN A 435 -0.91 -20.56 -16.11
CA GLN A 435 -0.37 -21.58 -17.04
C GLN A 435 -0.24 -21.10 -18.49
N ASP A 436 -0.90 -20.00 -18.86
CA ASP A 436 -0.85 -19.44 -20.22
C ASP A 436 0.31 -18.46 -20.42
N SER A 437 1.17 -18.31 -19.41
CA SER A 437 2.29 -17.37 -19.48
C SER A 437 3.44 -17.89 -20.34
N GLU A 438 3.96 -17.04 -21.20
CA GLU A 438 5.14 -17.34 -22.02
C GLU A 438 6.47 -17.13 -21.27
N VAL A 439 6.42 -16.75 -19.98
CA VAL A 439 7.63 -16.55 -19.14
C VAL A 439 7.92 -17.71 -18.20
N ILE A 440 7.14 -18.80 -18.32
CA ILE A 440 7.33 -20.05 -17.58
C ILE A 440 8.63 -20.72 -18.02
N GLY A 441 9.46 -21.15 -17.07
CA GLY A 441 10.70 -21.90 -17.29
C GLY A 441 11.81 -21.11 -17.99
N LEU A 442 11.72 -19.78 -18.08
CA LEU A 442 12.71 -18.95 -18.74
C LEU A 442 13.80 -18.40 -17.81
N GLY A 443 13.70 -18.66 -16.52
CA GLY A 443 14.66 -18.18 -15.54
C GLY A 443 15.98 -18.94 -15.55
N LYS A 444 17.05 -18.27 -15.10
CA LYS A 444 18.41 -18.84 -14.97
C LYS A 444 18.50 -19.64 -13.68
N PRO A 445 18.85 -20.95 -13.73
CA PRO A 445 18.82 -21.83 -12.55
C PRO A 445 19.77 -21.41 -11.41
N VAL A 446 20.84 -20.67 -11.69
CA VAL A 446 21.79 -20.23 -10.65
C VAL A 446 21.10 -19.37 -9.61
N TYR A 447 20.23 -18.43 -10.03
CA TYR A 447 19.49 -17.56 -9.10
C TYR A 447 18.43 -18.35 -8.32
N ALA A 448 17.80 -19.36 -8.95
CA ALA A 448 16.87 -20.24 -8.26
C ALA A 448 17.56 -21.15 -7.23
N SER A 449 18.84 -21.49 -7.41
CA SER A 449 19.59 -22.27 -6.41
C SER A 449 19.91 -21.45 -5.14
N GLU A 450 19.99 -20.15 -5.26
CA GLU A 450 20.14 -19.22 -4.12
C GLU A 450 18.80 -18.89 -3.46
N ILE A 451 17.73 -18.81 -4.25
CA ILE A 451 16.35 -18.49 -3.82
C ILE A 451 15.42 -19.62 -4.32
N PRO A 452 15.38 -20.77 -3.60
CA PRO A 452 14.76 -22.01 -4.12
C PRO A 452 13.24 -22.04 -4.10
N THR A 453 12.61 -21.08 -3.46
CA THR A 453 11.14 -20.95 -3.40
C THR A 453 10.69 -19.59 -3.92
N ASP A 454 9.47 -19.52 -4.39
CA ASP A 454 8.83 -18.24 -4.73
C ASP A 454 8.30 -17.50 -3.50
N ILE A 455 7.65 -16.35 -3.70
CA ILE A 455 7.09 -15.52 -2.62
C ILE A 455 6.04 -16.28 -1.78
N LEU A 456 5.36 -17.27 -2.36
CA LEU A 456 4.35 -18.12 -1.71
C LEU A 456 4.92 -19.44 -1.17
N GLY A 457 6.27 -19.62 -1.19
CA GLY A 457 6.93 -20.83 -0.75
C GLY A 457 6.90 -22.00 -1.76
N VAL A 458 6.42 -21.78 -3.00
CA VAL A 458 6.40 -22.80 -4.05
C VAL A 458 7.81 -23.03 -4.58
N ASN A 459 8.21 -24.31 -4.67
CA ASN A 459 9.54 -24.70 -5.15
C ASN A 459 9.71 -24.35 -6.64
N ARG A 460 10.82 -23.66 -6.98
CA ARG A 460 11.16 -23.28 -8.35
C ARG A 460 12.35 -24.02 -8.97
N LEU A 461 12.93 -24.99 -8.27
CA LEU A 461 14.14 -25.70 -8.73
C LEU A 461 13.91 -26.60 -9.94
N GLU A 462 12.68 -27.10 -10.17
CA GLU A 462 12.36 -27.95 -11.31
C GLU A 462 12.08 -27.15 -12.58
N SER A 463 11.45 -25.97 -12.43
CA SER A 463 11.16 -25.03 -13.51
C SER A 463 11.22 -23.63 -12.96
N VAL A 464 12.09 -22.79 -13.51
CA VAL A 464 12.33 -21.43 -13.01
C VAL A 464 11.50 -20.45 -13.82
N ASP A 465 10.40 -19.99 -13.28
CA ASP A 465 9.60 -18.93 -13.90
C ASP A 465 10.21 -17.55 -13.61
N LEU A 466 9.95 -16.59 -14.49
CA LEU A 466 10.40 -15.22 -14.27
C LEU A 466 9.45 -14.48 -13.32
N GLY A 467 10.04 -13.66 -12.46
CA GLY A 467 9.31 -12.87 -11.47
C GLY A 467 9.23 -13.53 -10.09
N ALA A 468 8.41 -12.96 -9.23
CA ALA A 468 8.28 -13.33 -7.82
C ALA A 468 7.46 -14.61 -7.61
N TYR A 469 6.68 -15.04 -8.60
CA TYR A 469 5.77 -16.17 -8.50
C TYR A 469 6.15 -17.30 -9.45
N GLN A 470 5.95 -18.54 -9.01
CA GLN A 470 5.73 -19.66 -9.91
C GLN A 470 4.30 -19.61 -10.43
N HIS A 471 4.06 -20.12 -11.65
CA HIS A 471 2.74 -20.06 -12.26
C HIS A 471 1.69 -20.85 -11.48
N ILE A 472 0.46 -20.36 -11.51
CA ILE A 472 -0.71 -21.05 -10.98
C ILE A 472 -1.48 -21.74 -12.11
N ILE A 473 -2.15 -22.84 -11.78
CA ILE A 473 -3.06 -23.54 -12.69
C ILE A 473 -4.48 -23.11 -12.32
N ILE A 474 -5.17 -22.47 -13.25
CA ILE A 474 -6.58 -22.15 -13.13
C ILE A 474 -7.36 -23.26 -13.79
N GLU A 475 -8.16 -23.99 -13.03
CA GLU A 475 -9.11 -24.96 -13.57
C GLU A 475 -10.24 -24.19 -14.26
N GLU A 476 -10.57 -24.53 -15.51
CA GLU A 476 -11.76 -24.00 -16.19
C GLU A 476 -12.98 -24.71 -15.59
N ASP A 477 -13.93 -23.94 -15.01
CA ASP A 477 -15.22 -24.42 -14.51
C ASP A 477 -16.17 -24.87 -15.64
#